data_66af045fe6fa0ef4d052ba9d6065da04
#
_entry.id   66af045fe6fa0ef4d052ba9d6065da04
#
_cell.length_a   1.000
_cell.length_b   1.000
_cell.length_c   1.000
_cell.angle_alpha   90.00
_cell.angle_beta   90.00
_cell.angle_gamma   90.00
#
_symmetry.space_group_name_H-M   'P 1'
#
loop_
_entity.id
_entity.type
_entity.pdbx_description
1 polymer ?
#
loop_
_entity_poly.entity_id
_entity_poly.type
_entity_poly.pdbx_seq_one_letter_code
_entity_poly.pdbx_strand_id
1 'polypeptide(L)'
;PYSCAPYGADAYPNSLGPSAPFAAAGYIFAIQDVRGAFMSDGEFVDMRPHKPVKAGPADIDESTDTFDTIAWLTANLPGNNGRVGMYGVSYPGFYAATGMIDAHPALRAVSPQAPIADWFFDDFHHHGAFFLPHTFNFFASFGLARDGRKTAWNPGFRHGTPDGYQFFLDIGPLANLETQHLKGQVAFWREAAAHPNYDDFWQARDLLPHLKQVAPAVLTVGGGS
;
A
#
# COMPACT_ATOMS: atom_id res chain seq x y z
N PRO A 1 12.54 9.73 8.24
CA PRO A 1 12.24 8.40 8.74
C PRO A 1 10.79 8.09 8.45
N TYR A 2 10.55 6.96 7.77
CA TYR A 2 9.23 6.45 7.50
C TYR A 2 8.58 6.08 8.81
N SER A 3 7.46 6.68 9.12
CA SER A 3 6.55 6.09 10.09
C SER A 3 5.35 5.58 9.30
N CYS A 4 5.29 4.30 9.03
CA CYS A 4 4.06 3.63 8.67
C CYS A 4 3.25 3.29 9.94
N ALA A 5 3.50 3.97 11.06
CA ALA A 5 2.74 3.76 12.27
C ALA A 5 1.35 4.38 12.12
N PRO A 6 0.31 3.76 12.69
CA PRO A 6 -1.02 4.34 12.71
C PRO A 6 -1.03 5.66 13.44
N TYR A 7 -1.85 6.59 12.98
CA TYR A 7 -2.04 7.87 13.62
C TYR A 7 -3.29 7.78 14.51
N GLY A 8 -3.14 7.99 15.81
CA GLY A 8 -4.27 8.19 16.69
C GLY A 8 -4.89 9.58 16.45
N ALA A 9 -6.13 9.79 16.88
CA ALA A 9 -6.82 11.08 16.75
C ALA A 9 -6.03 12.27 17.30
N ASP A 10 -5.18 12.02 18.31
CA ASP A 10 -4.39 13.02 19.01
C ASP A 10 -2.87 12.80 18.87
N ALA A 11 -2.45 11.93 17.94
CA ALA A 11 -1.04 11.60 17.74
C ALA A 11 -0.52 12.26 16.45
N TYR A 12 0.52 13.05 16.60
CA TYR A 12 1.24 13.65 15.48
C TYR A 12 2.57 12.92 15.26
N PRO A 13 3.01 12.75 14.01
CA PRO A 13 4.34 12.21 13.74
C PRO A 13 5.41 13.15 14.32
N ASN A 14 6.53 12.57 14.76
CA ASN A 14 7.67 13.33 15.30
C ASN A 14 8.31 14.30 14.28
N SER A 15 8.03 14.11 12.99
CA SER A 15 8.45 15.01 11.91
C SER A 15 7.31 15.20 10.92
N LEU A 16 7.10 16.44 10.49
CA LEU A 16 6.11 16.79 9.47
C LEU A 16 6.77 16.79 8.10
N GLY A 17 6.12 16.10 7.18
CA GLY A 17 6.48 16.06 5.77
C GLY A 17 7.77 15.30 5.46
N PRO A 18 8.17 15.27 4.18
CA PRO A 18 9.35 14.53 3.71
C PRO A 18 10.66 15.17 4.15
N SER A 19 10.66 16.46 4.44
CA SER A 19 11.85 17.19 4.89
C SER A 19 11.50 18.52 5.58
N ALA A 20 12.42 19.04 6.40
CA ALA A 20 12.26 20.32 7.08
C ALA A 20 11.93 21.51 6.16
N PRO A 21 12.47 21.65 4.94
CA PRO A 21 12.07 22.71 4.01
C PRO A 21 10.58 22.78 3.71
N PHE A 22 9.86 21.65 3.64
CA PHE A 22 8.42 21.67 3.42
C PHE A 22 7.66 22.29 4.60
N ALA A 23 8.06 21.95 5.83
CA ALA A 23 7.47 22.56 7.02
C ALA A 23 7.77 24.08 7.06
N ALA A 24 9.00 24.48 6.77
CA ALA A 24 9.41 25.88 6.73
C ALA A 24 8.69 26.68 5.62
N ALA A 25 8.32 26.04 4.52
CA ALA A 25 7.56 26.65 3.43
C ALA A 25 6.04 26.76 3.71
N GLY A 26 5.59 26.33 4.89
CA GLY A 26 4.18 26.49 5.31
C GLY A 26 3.22 25.49 4.68
N TYR A 27 3.69 24.30 4.27
CA TYR A 27 2.80 23.24 3.81
C TYR A 27 1.91 22.72 4.92
N ILE A 28 0.67 22.43 4.57
CA ILE A 28 -0.25 21.65 5.42
C ILE A 28 0.01 20.18 5.14
N PHE A 29 0.22 19.38 6.19
CA PHE A 29 0.45 17.95 6.06
C PHE A 29 -0.81 17.18 6.45
N ALA A 30 -1.32 16.39 5.52
CA ALA A 30 -2.39 15.43 5.76
C ALA A 30 -1.80 14.01 5.70
N ILE A 31 -2.13 13.22 6.70
CA ILE A 31 -1.69 11.84 6.83
C ILE A 31 -2.94 11.00 7.01
N GLN A 32 -3.04 9.90 6.28
CA GLN A 32 -4.25 9.09 6.23
C GLN A 32 -3.92 7.63 6.45
N ASP A 33 -4.67 7.00 7.35
CA ASP A 33 -4.81 5.55 7.35
C ASP A 33 -5.71 5.15 6.18
N VAL A 34 -5.25 4.26 5.32
CA VAL A 34 -6.04 3.82 4.17
C VAL A 34 -7.27 3.03 4.60
N ARG A 35 -8.24 2.92 3.70
CA ARG A 35 -9.50 2.19 3.93
C ARG A 35 -9.28 0.85 4.60
N GLY A 36 -9.96 0.62 5.73
CA GLY A 36 -9.89 -0.61 6.49
C GLY A 36 -8.59 -0.86 7.23
N ALA A 37 -7.62 0.05 7.19
CA ALA A 37 -6.39 -0.02 7.97
C ALA A 37 -6.48 0.83 9.24
N PHE A 38 -5.81 0.41 10.29
CA PHE A 38 -5.67 1.09 11.60
C PHE A 38 -6.97 1.69 12.14
N MET A 39 -7.14 3.02 12.06
CA MET A 39 -8.29 3.75 12.57
C MET A 39 -9.33 4.08 11.49
N SER A 40 -9.02 3.85 10.22
CA SER A 40 -9.96 4.08 9.12
C SER A 40 -11.04 3.01 9.04
N ASP A 41 -12.22 3.42 8.60
CA ASP A 41 -13.34 2.52 8.37
C ASP A 41 -13.24 1.78 7.04
N GLY A 42 -14.13 0.83 6.84
CA GLY A 42 -14.24 0.02 5.63
C GLY A 42 -13.43 -1.27 5.69
N GLU A 43 -13.35 -1.94 4.57
CA GLU A 43 -12.65 -3.21 4.40
C GLU A 43 -11.31 -2.98 3.71
N PHE A 44 -10.23 -3.43 4.35
CA PHE A 44 -8.91 -3.46 3.75
C PHE A 44 -8.84 -4.61 2.74
N VAL A 45 -8.42 -4.28 1.54
CA VAL A 45 -8.14 -5.26 0.48
C VAL A 45 -6.70 -5.05 0.02
N ASP A 46 -5.87 -6.06 0.23
CA ASP A 46 -4.48 -6.02 -0.23
C ASP A 46 -4.40 -5.86 -1.74
N MET A 47 -3.53 -4.96 -2.19
CA MET A 47 -3.23 -4.78 -3.61
C MET A 47 -4.52 -4.71 -4.45
N ARG A 48 -5.47 -3.91 -3.98
CA ARG A 48 -6.77 -3.76 -4.65
C ARG A 48 -6.57 -3.41 -6.13
N PRO A 49 -7.17 -4.17 -7.05
CA PRO A 49 -7.11 -3.87 -8.46
C PRO A 49 -7.66 -2.49 -8.79
N HIS A 50 -7.00 -1.76 -9.67
CA HIS A 50 -7.56 -0.55 -10.25
C HIS A 50 -8.76 -0.87 -11.13
N LYS A 51 -9.83 -0.10 -11.01
CA LYS A 51 -11.04 -0.20 -11.83
C LYS A 51 -11.01 0.86 -12.93
N PRO A 52 -10.70 0.49 -14.19
CA PRO A 52 -10.62 1.47 -15.28
C PRO A 52 -11.97 2.08 -15.65
N VAL A 53 -13.07 1.40 -15.33
CA VAL A 53 -14.43 1.91 -15.52
C VAL A 53 -15.15 1.92 -14.17
N LYS A 54 -15.61 3.11 -13.78
CA LYS A 54 -16.35 3.30 -12.54
C LYS A 54 -17.80 3.61 -12.87
N ALA A 55 -18.68 2.64 -12.66
CA ALA A 55 -20.11 2.76 -12.97
C ALA A 55 -20.92 3.42 -11.85
N GLY A 56 -20.36 3.50 -10.64
CA GLY A 56 -21.07 4.10 -9.51
C GLY A 56 -20.26 4.14 -8.21
N PRO A 57 -20.86 4.64 -7.12
CA PRO A 57 -20.17 4.82 -5.84
C PRO A 57 -19.66 3.54 -5.17
N ALA A 58 -20.13 2.37 -5.63
CA ALA A 58 -19.65 1.07 -5.16
C ALA A 58 -18.35 0.62 -5.83
N ASP A 59 -17.92 1.30 -6.89
CA ASP A 59 -16.68 0.99 -7.59
C ASP A 59 -15.50 1.67 -6.91
N ILE A 60 -15.14 1.12 -5.76
CA ILE A 60 -14.07 1.63 -4.91
C ILE A 60 -12.74 1.02 -5.34
N ASP A 61 -11.73 1.88 -5.47
CA ASP A 61 -10.32 1.54 -5.58
C ASP A 61 -9.46 2.65 -4.92
N GLU A 62 -8.15 2.47 -4.93
CA GLU A 62 -7.24 3.41 -4.28
C GLU A 62 -7.22 4.79 -4.97
N SER A 63 -7.55 4.85 -6.26
CA SER A 63 -7.64 6.14 -6.97
C SER A 63 -8.90 6.90 -6.57
N THR A 64 -10.04 6.24 -6.38
CA THR A 64 -11.27 6.87 -5.89
C THR A 64 -11.13 7.36 -4.46
N ASP A 65 -10.52 6.56 -3.58
CA ASP A 65 -10.28 6.95 -2.18
C ASP A 65 -9.34 8.17 -2.10
N THR A 66 -8.33 8.22 -2.95
CA THR A 66 -7.43 9.39 -3.07
C THR A 66 -8.17 10.60 -3.60
N PHE A 67 -9.02 10.43 -4.61
CA PHE A 67 -9.82 11.50 -5.18
C PHE A 67 -10.74 12.14 -4.13
N ASP A 68 -11.48 11.32 -3.40
CA ASP A 68 -12.43 11.76 -2.37
C ASP A 68 -11.68 12.43 -1.20
N THR A 69 -10.54 11.89 -0.79
CA THR A 69 -9.70 12.49 0.23
C THR A 69 -9.23 13.89 -0.17
N ILE A 70 -8.76 14.07 -1.39
CA ILE A 70 -8.31 15.38 -1.89
C ILE A 70 -9.48 16.35 -2.02
N ALA A 71 -10.63 15.88 -2.49
CA ALA A 71 -11.85 16.69 -2.55
C ALA A 71 -12.26 17.20 -1.16
N TRP A 72 -12.23 16.32 -0.15
CA TRP A 72 -12.54 16.69 1.22
C TRP A 72 -11.53 17.68 1.80
N LEU A 73 -10.22 17.41 1.63
CA LEU A 73 -9.15 18.28 2.14
C LEU A 73 -9.25 19.68 1.55
N THR A 74 -9.43 19.80 0.25
CA THR A 74 -9.51 21.11 -0.41
C THR A 74 -10.78 21.91 -0.04
N ALA A 75 -11.87 21.23 0.27
CA ALA A 75 -13.12 21.86 0.68
C ALA A 75 -13.14 22.25 2.16
N ASN A 76 -12.44 21.52 3.04
CA ASN A 76 -12.65 21.63 4.49
C ASN A 76 -11.44 22.17 5.27
N LEU A 77 -10.22 22.07 4.75
CA LEU A 77 -9.07 22.59 5.47
C LEU A 77 -8.93 24.09 5.31
N PRO A 78 -8.98 24.87 6.40
CA PRO A 78 -8.78 26.32 6.31
C PRO A 78 -7.34 26.65 5.90
N GLY A 79 -7.17 27.68 5.08
CA GLY A 79 -5.87 28.15 4.63
C GLY A 79 -5.21 27.34 3.53
N ASN A 80 -5.88 26.29 3.00
CA ASN A 80 -5.38 25.60 1.82
C ASN A 80 -5.49 26.47 0.57
N ASN A 81 -4.60 26.24 -0.39
CA ASN A 81 -4.56 27.00 -1.66
C ASN A 81 -5.15 26.23 -2.85
N GLY A 82 -5.90 25.15 -2.60
CA GLY A 82 -6.48 24.29 -3.63
C GLY A 82 -5.47 23.45 -4.42
N ARG A 83 -4.23 23.29 -3.94
CA ARG A 83 -3.19 22.50 -4.59
C ARG A 83 -2.68 21.43 -3.63
N VAL A 84 -2.60 20.21 -4.10
CA VAL A 84 -2.16 19.06 -3.31
C VAL A 84 -0.95 18.41 -3.98
N GLY A 85 0.03 18.03 -3.17
CA GLY A 85 1.09 17.11 -3.54
C GLY A 85 0.93 15.81 -2.77
N MET A 86 1.28 14.69 -3.37
CA MET A 86 1.21 13.37 -2.74
C MET A 86 2.56 12.68 -2.87
N TYR A 87 2.97 11.96 -1.84
CA TYR A 87 4.15 11.11 -1.90
C TYR A 87 3.96 9.88 -1.01
N GLY A 88 4.68 8.83 -1.35
CA GLY A 88 4.73 7.62 -0.56
C GLY A 88 5.87 6.74 -0.99
N VAL A 89 6.32 5.83 -0.12
CA VAL A 89 7.42 4.92 -0.42
C VAL A 89 7.00 3.50 -0.15
N SER A 90 7.45 2.55 -0.98
CA SER A 90 7.09 1.14 -0.91
C SER A 90 5.57 0.97 -1.11
N TYR A 91 4.84 0.33 -0.23
CA TYR A 91 3.39 0.20 -0.32
C TYR A 91 2.67 1.57 -0.38
N PRO A 92 3.02 2.58 0.45
CA PRO A 92 2.55 3.96 0.21
C PRO A 92 2.99 4.56 -1.13
N GLY A 93 4.07 4.08 -1.72
CA GLY A 93 4.47 4.41 -3.10
C GLY A 93 3.49 3.86 -4.13
N PHE A 94 2.99 2.64 -3.93
CA PHE A 94 1.89 2.07 -4.71
C PHE A 94 0.63 2.93 -4.58
N TYR A 95 0.25 3.36 -3.39
CA TYR A 95 -0.88 4.28 -3.22
C TYR A 95 -0.68 5.61 -3.93
N ALA A 96 0.54 6.17 -3.89
CA ALA A 96 0.84 7.39 -4.62
C ALA A 96 0.75 7.18 -6.15
N ALA A 97 1.23 6.04 -6.65
CA ALA A 97 1.13 5.68 -8.06
C ALA A 97 -0.33 5.48 -8.50
N THR A 98 -1.14 4.78 -7.71
CA THR A 98 -2.55 4.57 -8.01
C THR A 98 -3.35 5.87 -7.92
N GLY A 99 -3.05 6.70 -6.91
CA GLY A 99 -3.74 7.98 -6.69
C GLY A 99 -3.53 9.02 -7.79
N MET A 100 -2.52 8.86 -8.65
CA MET A 100 -2.35 9.76 -9.81
C MET A 100 -3.12 9.29 -11.06
N ILE A 101 -3.75 8.11 -11.02
CA ILE A 101 -4.65 7.62 -12.07
C ILE A 101 -6.04 8.23 -11.82
N ASP A 102 -6.66 8.79 -12.85
CA ASP A 102 -7.95 9.51 -12.75
C ASP A 102 -7.91 10.61 -11.66
N ALA A 103 -6.80 11.30 -11.55
CA ALA A 103 -6.45 12.17 -10.44
C ALA A 103 -7.43 13.34 -10.26
N HIS A 104 -7.70 13.69 -9.00
CA HIS A 104 -8.43 14.91 -8.67
C HIS A 104 -7.70 16.15 -9.23
N PRO A 105 -8.42 17.15 -9.81
CA PRO A 105 -7.78 18.31 -10.45
C PRO A 105 -6.85 19.14 -9.54
N ALA A 106 -7.05 19.07 -8.23
CA ALA A 106 -6.19 19.73 -7.24
C ALA A 106 -4.85 19.01 -7.05
N LEU A 107 -4.71 17.73 -7.43
CA LEU A 107 -3.45 16.99 -7.34
C LEU A 107 -2.47 17.50 -8.41
N ARG A 108 -1.42 18.19 -7.98
CA ARG A 108 -0.47 18.89 -8.87
C ARG A 108 0.86 18.18 -9.02
N ALA A 109 1.28 17.45 -8.01
CA ALA A 109 2.54 16.73 -8.02
C ALA A 109 2.43 15.43 -7.23
N VAL A 110 3.07 14.37 -7.73
CA VAL A 110 3.10 13.07 -7.06
C VAL A 110 4.52 12.54 -7.08
N SER A 111 4.97 12.03 -5.94
CA SER A 111 6.27 11.35 -5.85
C SER A 111 6.10 9.91 -5.38
N PRO A 112 5.85 8.95 -6.30
CA PRO A 112 5.94 7.53 -5.99
C PRO A 112 7.41 7.18 -5.79
N GLN A 113 7.75 6.65 -4.62
CA GLN A 113 9.13 6.30 -4.26
C GLN A 113 9.21 4.81 -4.01
N ALA A 114 10.12 4.13 -4.70
CA ALA A 114 10.19 2.67 -4.72
C ALA A 114 8.79 2.02 -4.77
N PRO A 115 7.89 2.48 -5.69
CA PRO A 115 6.54 1.96 -5.78
C PRO A 115 6.56 0.55 -6.34
N ILE A 116 5.57 -0.24 -5.96
CA ILE A 116 5.24 -1.47 -6.66
C ILE A 116 4.29 -1.11 -7.79
N ALA A 117 4.54 -1.55 -9.01
CA ALA A 117 3.70 -1.30 -10.17
C ALA A 117 3.06 -2.59 -10.69
N ASP A 118 3.84 -3.64 -10.86
CA ASP A 118 3.39 -4.99 -11.16
C ASP A 118 3.77 -5.92 -9.99
N TRP A 119 2.78 -6.25 -9.17
CA TRP A 119 3.01 -7.01 -7.96
C TRP A 119 3.63 -8.37 -8.20
N PHE A 120 3.29 -9.04 -9.33
CA PHE A 120 3.84 -10.35 -9.63
C PHE A 120 5.35 -10.30 -9.84
N PHE A 121 5.83 -9.37 -10.65
CA PHE A 121 7.24 -9.27 -11.00
C PHE A 121 8.07 -8.46 -10.01
N ASP A 122 7.47 -7.49 -9.36
CA ASP A 122 8.19 -6.63 -8.41
C ASP A 122 8.45 -7.34 -7.08
N ASP A 123 7.41 -7.95 -6.46
CA ASP A 123 7.48 -8.41 -5.08
C ASP A 123 7.30 -9.93 -4.90
N PHE A 124 6.61 -10.61 -5.83
CA PHE A 124 6.23 -12.00 -5.61
C PHE A 124 7.08 -13.03 -6.32
N HIS A 125 7.54 -12.73 -7.54
CA HIS A 125 8.28 -13.68 -8.35
C HIS A 125 9.48 -13.03 -9.02
N HIS A 126 10.68 -13.56 -8.75
CA HIS A 126 11.90 -13.14 -9.44
C HIS A 126 12.36 -14.26 -10.37
N HIS A 127 12.41 -13.98 -11.67
CA HIS A 127 12.78 -14.95 -12.71
C HIS A 127 11.96 -16.26 -12.65
N GLY A 128 10.67 -16.15 -12.30
CA GLY A 128 9.76 -17.28 -12.16
C GLY A 128 9.82 -18.00 -10.81
N ALA A 129 10.74 -17.64 -9.92
CA ALA A 129 10.80 -18.19 -8.57
C ALA A 129 9.97 -17.35 -7.60
N PHE A 130 9.07 -18.02 -6.86
CA PHE A 130 8.31 -17.38 -5.78
C PHE A 130 9.23 -16.88 -4.67
N PHE A 131 9.12 -15.62 -4.31
CA PHE A 131 9.99 -14.98 -3.32
C PHE A 131 9.51 -15.23 -1.89
N LEU A 132 9.53 -16.49 -1.50
CA LEU A 132 8.92 -17.05 -0.31
C LEU A 132 9.25 -16.32 1.00
N PRO A 133 10.53 -16.08 1.38
CA PRO A 133 10.83 -15.49 2.69
C PRO A 133 10.31 -14.06 2.81
N HIS A 134 10.44 -13.27 1.75
CA HIS A 134 9.96 -11.90 1.70
C HIS A 134 8.43 -11.85 1.82
N THR A 135 7.75 -12.57 0.94
CA THR A 135 6.29 -12.60 0.85
C THR A 135 5.65 -13.09 2.15
N PHE A 136 6.16 -14.20 2.69
CA PHE A 136 5.62 -14.75 3.94
C PHE A 136 5.81 -13.79 5.12
N ASN A 137 7.02 -13.26 5.30
CA ASN A 137 7.30 -12.36 6.42
C ASN A 137 6.47 -11.07 6.35
N PHE A 138 6.26 -10.56 5.14
CA PHE A 138 5.41 -9.39 4.94
C PHE A 138 3.97 -9.69 5.34
N PHE A 139 3.35 -10.73 4.78
CA PHE A 139 1.95 -11.02 5.05
C PHE A 139 1.68 -11.56 6.43
N ALA A 140 2.61 -12.26 7.05
CA ALA A 140 2.45 -12.74 8.43
C ALA A 140 2.33 -11.61 9.47
N SER A 141 2.56 -10.36 9.07
CA SER A 141 2.33 -9.18 9.92
C SER A 141 1.40 -8.16 9.26
N PHE A 142 1.70 -7.75 8.02
CA PHE A 142 0.97 -6.71 7.30
C PHE A 142 -0.43 -7.19 6.85
N GLY A 143 -0.51 -8.37 6.26
CA GLY A 143 -1.74 -8.93 5.69
C GLY A 143 -2.70 -9.55 6.70
N LEU A 144 -2.38 -9.53 7.98
CA LEU A 144 -3.27 -10.07 9.02
C LEU A 144 -4.59 -9.29 9.08
N ALA A 145 -5.70 -10.02 9.14
CA ALA A 145 -7.01 -9.43 9.30
C ALA A 145 -7.07 -8.52 10.52
N ARG A 146 -7.74 -7.37 10.36
CA ARG A 146 -7.95 -6.43 11.45
C ARG A 146 -9.20 -6.82 12.24
N ASP A 147 -9.03 -6.98 13.53
CA ASP A 147 -10.14 -7.13 14.47
C ASP A 147 -10.46 -5.74 15.07
N GLY A 148 -11.34 -5.00 14.40
CA GLY A 148 -11.69 -3.63 14.76
C GLY A 148 -10.61 -2.57 14.49
N ARG A 149 -10.86 -1.35 14.94
CA ARG A 149 -9.90 -0.24 14.84
C ARG A 149 -8.76 -0.45 15.83
N LYS A 150 -7.54 -0.16 15.39
CA LYS A 150 -6.33 -0.31 16.23
C LYS A 150 -5.31 0.78 15.93
N THR A 151 -4.45 1.06 16.90
CA THR A 151 -3.40 2.08 16.83
C THR A 151 -2.00 1.49 16.84
N ALA A 152 -1.85 0.19 16.66
CA ALA A 152 -0.56 -0.49 16.65
C ALA A 152 -0.45 -1.45 15.46
N TRP A 153 0.76 -1.63 14.96
CA TRP A 153 1.08 -2.68 14.02
C TRP A 153 0.89 -4.06 14.62
N ASN A 154 0.60 -5.03 13.77
CA ASN A 154 0.77 -6.42 14.13
C ASN A 154 2.26 -6.68 14.39
N PRO A 155 2.61 -7.50 15.39
CA PRO A 155 3.99 -7.89 15.60
C PRO A 155 4.49 -8.68 14.38
N GLY A 156 5.78 -8.52 14.07
CA GLY A 156 6.43 -9.34 13.06
C GLY A 156 6.38 -10.83 13.43
N PHE A 157 6.40 -11.68 12.39
CA PHE A 157 6.41 -13.12 12.60
C PHE A 157 7.71 -13.57 13.32
N ARG A 158 7.55 -14.48 14.26
CA ARG A 158 8.68 -15.06 15.01
C ARG A 158 8.92 -16.47 14.54
N HIS A 159 10.03 -16.70 13.86
CA HIS A 159 10.42 -18.02 13.34
C HIS A 159 10.82 -19.02 14.43
N GLY A 160 11.15 -18.56 15.62
CA GLY A 160 11.66 -19.40 16.70
C GLY A 160 13.13 -19.83 16.52
N THR A 161 13.75 -19.43 15.43
CA THR A 161 15.17 -19.70 15.09
C THR A 161 15.77 -18.47 14.41
N PRO A 162 17.08 -18.20 14.55
CA PRO A 162 17.75 -17.17 13.78
C PRO A 162 18.01 -17.59 12.33
N ASP A 163 17.89 -18.88 12.01
CA ASP A 163 18.09 -19.43 10.67
C ASP A 163 16.75 -19.51 9.91
N GLY A 164 16.46 -18.48 9.12
CA GLY A 164 15.27 -18.43 8.30
C GLY A 164 15.22 -19.49 7.21
N TYR A 165 16.37 -19.88 6.65
CA TYR A 165 16.43 -20.96 5.66
C TYR A 165 15.98 -22.28 6.27
N GLN A 166 16.51 -22.63 7.44
CA GLN A 166 16.15 -23.86 8.14
C GLN A 166 14.66 -23.86 8.51
N PHE A 167 14.10 -22.70 8.94
CA PHE A 167 12.68 -22.59 9.20
C PHE A 167 11.82 -22.99 8.01
N PHE A 168 12.10 -22.43 6.82
CA PHE A 168 11.31 -22.75 5.61
C PHE A 168 11.56 -24.18 5.11
N LEU A 169 12.72 -24.73 5.34
CA LEU A 169 13.02 -26.12 5.01
C LEU A 169 12.23 -27.10 5.89
N ASP A 170 12.17 -26.83 7.20
CA ASP A 170 11.48 -27.66 8.18
C ASP A 170 9.97 -27.66 8.02
N ILE A 171 9.39 -26.57 7.49
CA ILE A 171 7.96 -26.48 7.21
C ILE A 171 7.52 -27.49 6.15
N GLY A 172 8.40 -27.84 5.20
CA GLY A 172 8.06 -28.71 4.08
C GLY A 172 7.16 -28.05 3.04
N PRO A 173 6.01 -28.65 2.64
CA PRO A 173 5.12 -28.07 1.66
C PRO A 173 4.61 -26.68 2.05
N LEU A 174 4.54 -25.74 1.09
CA LEU A 174 4.10 -24.35 1.34
C LEU A 174 2.70 -24.26 1.97
N ALA A 175 1.83 -25.24 1.69
CA ALA A 175 0.50 -25.31 2.31
C ALA A 175 0.56 -25.35 3.85
N ASN A 176 1.68 -25.81 4.41
CA ASN A 176 1.87 -25.83 5.86
C ASN A 176 2.02 -24.45 6.46
N LEU A 177 2.49 -23.46 5.72
CA LEU A 177 2.51 -22.06 6.17
C LEU A 177 1.10 -21.56 6.47
N GLU A 178 0.15 -21.85 5.60
CA GLU A 178 -1.25 -21.50 5.81
C GLU A 178 -1.84 -22.25 7.02
N THR A 179 -1.69 -23.56 7.07
CA THR A 179 -2.36 -24.39 8.07
C THR A 179 -1.77 -24.25 9.47
N GLN A 180 -0.46 -24.08 9.58
CA GLN A 180 0.23 -24.03 10.88
C GLN A 180 0.43 -22.63 11.42
N HIS A 181 0.64 -21.64 10.53
CA HIS A 181 1.05 -20.29 10.92
C HIS A 181 0.00 -19.22 10.62
N LEU A 182 -0.46 -19.09 9.37
CA LEU A 182 -1.41 -18.04 8.99
C LEU A 182 -2.85 -18.36 9.38
N LYS A 183 -3.24 -19.63 9.38
CA LYS A 183 -4.53 -20.14 9.92
C LYS A 183 -5.77 -19.40 9.39
N GLY A 184 -5.76 -19.04 8.13
CA GLY A 184 -6.84 -18.32 7.48
C GLY A 184 -6.89 -16.81 7.77
N GLN A 185 -5.93 -16.27 8.51
CA GLN A 185 -5.96 -14.85 8.90
C GLN A 185 -5.48 -13.89 7.80
N VAL A 186 -4.85 -14.43 6.74
CA VAL A 186 -4.37 -13.64 5.61
C VAL A 186 -5.07 -14.09 4.33
N ALA A 187 -6.14 -13.38 3.95
CA ALA A 187 -6.93 -13.74 2.78
C ALA A 187 -6.07 -13.72 1.51
N PHE A 188 -5.26 -12.68 1.33
CA PHE A 188 -4.42 -12.50 0.14
C PHE A 188 -3.39 -13.61 -0.05
N TRP A 189 -2.84 -14.20 1.03
CA TRP A 189 -1.94 -15.35 0.94
C TRP A 189 -2.57 -16.52 0.19
N ARG A 190 -3.83 -16.83 0.50
CA ARG A 190 -4.57 -17.93 -0.17
C ARG A 190 -4.85 -17.62 -1.63
N GLU A 191 -5.22 -16.37 -1.92
CA GLU A 191 -5.44 -15.91 -3.29
C GLU A 191 -4.14 -16.01 -4.10
N ALA A 192 -3.04 -15.46 -3.60
CA ALA A 192 -1.74 -15.54 -4.26
C ALA A 192 -1.26 -16.98 -4.47
N ALA A 193 -1.47 -17.87 -3.50
CA ALA A 193 -1.12 -19.28 -3.61
C ALA A 193 -1.98 -20.04 -4.64
N ALA A 194 -3.21 -19.58 -4.89
CA ALA A 194 -4.08 -20.14 -5.93
C ALA A 194 -3.70 -19.68 -7.35
N HIS A 195 -2.90 -18.60 -7.46
CA HIS A 195 -2.48 -17.97 -8.71
C HIS A 195 -0.95 -17.98 -8.87
N PRO A 196 -0.30 -19.17 -9.02
CA PRO A 196 1.15 -19.27 -9.09
C PRO A 196 1.77 -18.76 -10.39
N ASN A 197 0.95 -18.47 -11.40
CA ASN A 197 1.37 -17.97 -12.70
C ASN A 197 0.83 -16.54 -12.91
N TYR A 198 1.44 -15.83 -13.87
CA TYR A 198 0.99 -14.50 -14.27
C TYR A 198 -0.31 -14.59 -15.08
N ASP A 199 -1.43 -14.66 -14.39
CA ASP A 199 -2.76 -14.78 -14.93
C ASP A 199 -3.60 -13.50 -14.72
N ASP A 200 -4.90 -13.58 -15.00
CA ASP A 200 -5.82 -12.44 -14.88
C ASP A 200 -5.86 -11.84 -13.45
N PHE A 201 -5.60 -12.65 -12.43
CA PHE A 201 -5.54 -12.17 -11.04
C PHE A 201 -4.41 -11.16 -10.84
N TRP A 202 -3.21 -11.44 -11.36
CA TRP A 202 -2.06 -10.55 -11.26
C TRP A 202 -2.15 -9.40 -12.27
N GLN A 203 -2.60 -9.67 -13.49
CA GLN A 203 -2.78 -8.66 -14.53
C GLN A 203 -3.77 -7.56 -14.11
N ALA A 204 -4.82 -7.91 -13.36
CA ALA A 204 -5.75 -6.92 -12.79
C ALA A 204 -5.09 -6.00 -11.75
N ARG A 205 -3.94 -6.39 -11.20
CA ARG A 205 -3.16 -5.65 -10.19
C ARG A 205 -1.95 -4.92 -10.78
N ASP A 206 -1.73 -5.02 -12.09
CA ASP A 206 -0.71 -4.26 -12.79
C ASP A 206 -1.19 -2.82 -13.04
N LEU A 207 -0.44 -1.85 -12.56
CA LEU A 207 -0.73 -0.42 -12.75
C LEU A 207 -0.21 0.12 -14.08
N LEU A 208 0.77 -0.52 -14.70
CA LEU A 208 1.46 0.02 -15.89
C LEU A 208 0.51 0.37 -17.04
N PRO A 209 -0.53 -0.43 -17.36
CA PRO A 209 -1.48 -0.09 -18.42
C PRO A 209 -2.24 1.22 -18.17
N HIS A 210 -2.42 1.60 -16.89
CA HIS A 210 -3.22 2.74 -16.45
C HIS A 210 -2.43 4.05 -16.31
N LEU A 211 -1.11 4.01 -16.41
CA LEU A 211 -0.24 5.18 -16.23
C LEU A 211 -0.10 6.08 -17.48
N LYS A 212 -0.80 5.78 -18.55
CA LYS A 212 -0.65 6.48 -19.85
C LYS A 212 -1.19 7.93 -19.87
N GLN A 213 -2.09 8.27 -18.95
CA GLN A 213 -2.80 9.56 -18.94
C GLN A 213 -2.74 10.22 -17.57
N VAL A 214 -1.53 10.25 -16.98
CA VAL A 214 -1.29 10.88 -15.69
C VAL A 214 -1.21 12.39 -15.85
N ALA A 215 -2.06 13.14 -15.15
CA ALA A 215 -2.13 14.59 -15.24
C ALA A 215 -1.16 15.35 -14.31
N PRO A 216 -0.92 14.92 -13.06
CA PRO A 216 0.03 15.58 -12.16
C PRO A 216 1.48 15.49 -12.65
N ALA A 217 2.32 16.44 -12.22
CA ALA A 217 3.77 16.28 -12.37
C ALA A 217 4.26 15.10 -11.52
N VAL A 218 5.15 14.27 -12.06
CA VAL A 218 5.61 13.06 -11.39
C VAL A 218 7.12 13.11 -11.16
N LEU A 219 7.53 12.82 -9.92
CA LEU A 219 8.89 12.55 -9.53
C LEU A 219 9.02 11.15 -8.96
N THR A 220 9.40 10.18 -9.78
CA THR A 220 9.67 8.83 -9.31
C THR A 220 11.06 8.73 -8.71
N VAL A 221 11.15 8.09 -7.55
CA VAL A 221 12.41 7.79 -6.87
C VAL A 221 12.51 6.28 -6.72
N GLY A 222 13.63 5.70 -7.11
CA GLY A 222 13.92 4.27 -6.98
C GLY A 222 15.37 4.03 -6.66
N GLY A 223 15.68 2.84 -6.12
CA GLY A 223 17.04 2.34 -6.01
C GLY A 223 17.45 1.65 -7.31
N GLY A 224 18.66 1.93 -7.81
CA GLY A 224 19.31 1.10 -8.82
C GLY A 224 20.15 0.03 -8.11
N SER A 225 20.03 -1.21 -8.53
CA SER A 225 20.94 -2.31 -8.13
C SER A 225 22.02 -2.48 -9.17
#